data_173124195633b5ad9dd4558ac5aa4b79
#
_entry.id   173124195633b5ad9dd4558ac5aa4b79
#
_cell.length_a   1.000
_cell.length_b   1.000
_cell.length_c   1.000
_cell.angle_alpha   90.00
_cell.angle_beta   90.00
_cell.angle_gamma   90.00
#
_symmetry.space_group_name_H-M   'P 1'
#
loop_
_entity.id
_entity.type
_entity.pdbx_description
1 polymer ?
#
loop_
_entity_poly.entity_id
_entity_poly.type
_entity_poly.pdbx_seq_one_letter_code
_entity_poly.pdbx_strand_id
1 'polypeptide(L)'
;MHNVKKLILSVFIFTFGFATATHAQQVNTLFAKQLPEAPGKEIEVITVNYAPGAVDTIHRHDAHAVVYVLEGEVEMQVRGGMLQRLGPGQVFYESPEDVHTVSRNASKTKAAKFVVFFIKNEKAPILTPVH
;
A
#
# COMPACT_ATOMS: atom_id res chain seq x y z
N MET A 1 -4.91 -72.23 16.48
CA MET A 1 -4.96 -71.21 15.40
C MET A 1 -5.39 -69.89 15.99
N HIS A 2 -4.43 -68.99 16.26
CA HIS A 2 -4.73 -67.67 16.81
C HIS A 2 -4.57 -66.64 15.70
N ASN A 3 -5.72 -66.07 15.25
CA ASN A 3 -5.73 -64.97 14.27
C ASN A 3 -5.46 -63.65 15.01
N VAL A 4 -4.25 -63.11 14.88
CA VAL A 4 -3.92 -61.77 15.32
C VAL A 4 -4.32 -60.78 14.22
N LYS A 5 -5.43 -60.09 14.43
CA LYS A 5 -5.85 -58.94 13.56
C LYS A 5 -4.91 -57.77 13.81
N LYS A 6 -4.05 -57.46 12.85
CA LYS A 6 -3.23 -56.24 12.88
C LYS A 6 -4.13 -55.02 12.69
N LEU A 7 -4.27 -54.20 13.72
CA LEU A 7 -4.93 -52.92 13.65
C LEU A 7 -3.98 -51.88 13.04
N ILE A 8 -4.22 -51.47 11.80
CA ILE A 8 -3.44 -50.41 11.16
C ILE A 8 -4.05 -49.08 11.60
N LEU A 9 -3.34 -48.40 12.49
CA LEU A 9 -3.71 -47.03 12.93
C LEU A 9 -3.20 -46.05 11.88
N SER A 10 -4.11 -45.57 11.01
CA SER A 10 -3.79 -44.49 10.05
C SER A 10 -3.73 -43.16 10.78
N VAL A 11 -2.54 -42.63 10.96
CA VAL A 11 -2.33 -41.30 11.48
C VAL A 11 -2.57 -40.30 10.33
N PHE A 12 -3.72 -39.61 10.37
CA PHE A 12 -3.98 -38.46 9.49
C PHE A 12 -3.21 -37.25 10.04
N ILE A 13 -2.10 -36.90 9.37
CA ILE A 13 -1.40 -35.65 9.65
C ILE A 13 -2.16 -34.53 8.97
N PHE A 14 -2.94 -33.76 9.74
CA PHE A 14 -3.54 -32.53 9.28
C PHE A 14 -2.42 -31.46 9.20
N THR A 15 -1.91 -31.21 8.00
CA THR A 15 -1.05 -30.05 7.75
C THR A 15 -1.92 -28.80 7.74
N PHE A 16 -1.91 -28.05 8.84
CA PHE A 16 -2.44 -26.70 8.88
C PHE A 16 -1.57 -25.80 7.99
N GLY A 17 -2.00 -25.57 6.77
CA GLY A 17 -1.43 -24.56 5.91
C GLY A 17 -1.72 -23.18 6.51
N PHE A 18 -0.71 -22.53 7.06
CA PHE A 18 -0.81 -21.10 7.38
C PHE A 18 -0.91 -20.35 6.04
N ALA A 19 -2.14 -19.94 5.68
CA ALA A 19 -2.33 -18.94 4.65
C ALA A 19 -1.74 -17.63 5.18
N THR A 20 -0.57 -17.23 4.67
CA THR A 20 -0.05 -15.88 4.85
C THR A 20 -1.03 -14.94 4.16
N ALA A 21 -1.85 -14.23 4.94
CA ALA A 21 -2.67 -13.16 4.43
C ALA A 21 -1.71 -12.10 3.84
N THR A 22 -1.66 -12.02 2.51
CA THR A 22 -1.04 -10.88 1.84
C THR A 22 -1.87 -9.67 2.22
N HIS A 23 -1.30 -8.75 3.00
CA HIS A 23 -1.95 -7.51 3.40
C HIS A 23 -2.12 -6.65 2.15
N ALA A 24 -3.29 -6.74 1.53
CA ALA A 24 -3.58 -6.09 0.27
C ALA A 24 -3.82 -4.59 0.49
N GLN A 25 -3.10 -3.79 -0.29
CA GLN A 25 -3.41 -2.41 -0.56
C GLN A 25 -4.49 -2.36 -1.64
N GLN A 26 -5.53 -1.55 -1.45
CA GLN A 26 -6.54 -1.29 -2.46
C GLN A 26 -6.45 0.16 -2.93
N VAL A 27 -6.26 0.35 -4.24
CA VAL A 27 -6.18 1.66 -4.89
C VAL A 27 -7.39 1.84 -5.82
N ASN A 28 -8.07 2.98 -5.70
CA ASN A 28 -9.19 3.33 -6.57
C ASN A 28 -8.99 4.74 -7.12
N THR A 29 -8.99 4.89 -8.44
CA THR A 29 -9.01 6.20 -9.09
C THR A 29 -10.40 6.83 -8.92
N LEU A 30 -10.41 8.05 -8.36
CA LEU A 30 -11.61 8.85 -8.18
C LEU A 30 -11.82 9.84 -9.31
N PHE A 31 -10.72 10.35 -9.86
CA PHE A 31 -10.73 11.42 -10.85
C PHE A 31 -9.42 11.43 -11.63
N ALA A 32 -9.50 11.70 -12.93
CA ALA A 32 -8.35 11.98 -13.76
C ALA A 32 -8.73 13.01 -14.83
N LYS A 33 -7.89 14.02 -15.06
CA LYS A 33 -8.11 15.04 -16.06
C LYS A 33 -6.79 15.63 -16.56
N GLN A 34 -6.68 15.72 -17.87
CA GLN A 34 -5.58 16.45 -18.54
C GLN A 34 -5.63 17.94 -18.16
N LEU A 35 -4.47 18.57 -18.06
CA LEU A 35 -4.30 19.99 -17.78
C LEU A 35 -3.99 20.75 -19.06
N PRO A 36 -4.96 21.45 -19.70
CA PRO A 36 -4.69 22.18 -20.93
C PRO A 36 -3.63 23.29 -20.76
N GLU A 37 -3.51 23.85 -19.55
CA GLU A 37 -2.55 24.90 -19.19
C GLU A 37 -1.12 24.34 -19.00
N ALA A 38 -0.99 23.03 -18.84
CA ALA A 38 0.27 22.32 -18.70
C ALA A 38 0.30 21.10 -19.65
N PRO A 39 0.53 21.29 -20.94
CA PRO A 39 0.50 20.22 -21.94
C PRO A 39 1.33 19.01 -21.55
N GLY A 40 0.76 17.82 -21.69
CA GLY A 40 1.39 16.55 -21.30
C GLY A 40 1.27 16.22 -19.81
N LYS A 41 0.55 17.04 -19.04
CA LYS A 41 0.29 16.80 -17.62
C LYS A 41 -1.19 16.50 -17.37
N GLU A 42 -1.41 15.73 -16.31
CA GLU A 42 -2.75 15.45 -15.79
C GLU A 42 -2.79 15.53 -14.26
N ILE A 43 -3.95 15.84 -13.73
CA ILE A 43 -4.30 15.58 -12.32
C ILE A 43 -4.90 14.19 -12.25
N GLU A 44 -4.45 13.40 -11.29
CA GLU A 44 -5.10 12.15 -10.90
C GLU A 44 -5.33 12.16 -9.40
N VAL A 45 -6.53 11.76 -8.97
CA VAL A 45 -6.90 11.64 -7.56
C VAL A 45 -7.29 10.19 -7.30
N ILE A 46 -6.64 9.61 -6.31
CA ILE A 46 -6.91 8.22 -5.90
C ILE A 46 -7.27 8.16 -4.41
N THR A 47 -7.98 7.11 -4.02
CA THR A 47 -8.01 6.64 -2.64
C THR A 47 -7.16 5.39 -2.50
N VAL A 48 -6.49 5.29 -1.36
CA VAL A 48 -5.72 4.13 -0.95
C VAL A 48 -6.28 3.62 0.37
N ASN A 49 -6.58 2.33 0.42
CA ASN A 49 -7.00 1.64 1.64
C ASN A 49 -5.90 0.65 2.03
N TYR A 50 -5.35 0.83 3.22
CA TYR A 50 -4.39 -0.08 3.81
C TYR A 50 -5.08 -1.01 4.80
N ALA A 51 -5.02 -2.31 4.55
CA ALA A 51 -5.37 -3.29 5.55
C ALA A 51 -4.45 -3.15 6.78
N PRO A 52 -4.84 -3.67 7.97
CA PRO A 52 -3.95 -3.73 9.12
C PRO A 52 -2.59 -4.33 8.76
N GLY A 53 -1.50 -3.64 9.10
CA GLY A 53 -0.14 -4.10 8.83
C GLY A 53 0.34 -3.99 7.38
N ALA A 54 -0.44 -3.39 6.46
CA ALA A 54 -0.02 -3.20 5.07
C ALA A 54 1.26 -2.37 4.97
N VAL A 55 2.15 -2.78 4.08
CA VAL A 55 3.43 -2.12 3.79
C VAL A 55 3.62 -2.09 2.27
N ASP A 56 3.93 -0.92 1.71
CA ASP A 56 4.32 -0.80 0.32
C ASP A 56 5.80 -1.09 0.10
N THR A 57 6.13 -1.51 -1.10
CA THR A 57 7.52 -1.56 -1.56
C THR A 57 8.09 -0.15 -1.70
N ILE A 58 9.43 -0.04 -1.68
CA ILE A 58 10.12 1.23 -1.98
C ILE A 58 9.80 1.61 -3.42
N HIS A 59 9.35 2.85 -3.63
CA HIS A 59 8.89 3.33 -4.94
C HIS A 59 9.09 4.83 -5.11
N ARG A 60 8.79 5.32 -6.31
CA ARG A 60 8.68 6.74 -6.65
C ARG A 60 7.43 6.97 -7.50
N HIS A 61 6.94 8.18 -7.51
CA HIS A 61 5.73 8.52 -8.28
C HIS A 61 6.03 9.24 -9.60
N ASP A 62 7.23 9.81 -9.77
CA ASP A 62 7.56 10.72 -10.88
C ASP A 62 6.53 11.84 -11.03
N ALA A 63 6.00 12.32 -9.93
CA ALA A 63 4.88 13.24 -9.82
C ALA A 63 4.99 14.10 -8.57
N HIS A 64 4.32 15.26 -8.58
CA HIS A 64 3.94 15.90 -7.32
C HIS A 64 2.81 15.09 -6.70
N ALA A 65 2.98 14.65 -5.48
CA ALA A 65 1.97 13.89 -4.75
C ALA A 65 1.64 14.56 -3.42
N VAL A 66 0.35 14.79 -3.17
CA VAL A 66 -0.16 15.29 -1.90
C VAL A 66 -1.05 14.23 -1.29
N VAL A 67 -0.61 13.66 -0.19
CA VAL A 67 -1.38 12.69 0.60
C VAL A 67 -2.20 13.42 1.65
N TYR A 68 -3.47 13.07 1.80
CA TYR A 68 -4.35 13.56 2.85
C TYR A 68 -5.00 12.38 3.56
N VAL A 69 -4.72 12.21 4.85
CA VAL A 69 -5.23 11.08 5.63
C VAL A 69 -6.69 11.30 6.00
N LEU A 70 -7.53 10.29 5.73
CA LEU A 70 -8.96 10.30 6.05
C LEU A 70 -9.26 9.50 7.32
N GLU A 71 -8.68 8.30 7.46
CA GLU A 71 -8.97 7.36 8.54
C GLU A 71 -7.70 6.61 8.93
N GLY A 72 -7.60 6.27 10.23
CA GLY A 72 -6.46 5.53 10.76
C GLY A 72 -5.19 6.36 10.81
N GLU A 73 -4.04 5.69 10.83
CA GLU A 73 -2.73 6.33 10.87
C GLU A 73 -1.78 5.63 9.89
N VAL A 74 -0.98 6.41 9.20
CA VAL A 74 0.05 5.92 8.27
C VAL A 74 1.43 6.44 8.66
N GLU A 75 2.45 5.70 8.31
CA GLU A 75 3.83 6.13 8.44
C GLU A 75 4.43 6.29 7.05
N MET A 76 5.01 7.46 6.79
CA MET A 76 5.57 7.85 5.51
C MET A 76 6.94 8.49 5.66
N GLN A 77 7.85 8.20 4.71
CA GLN A 77 9.18 8.76 4.67
C GLN A 77 9.70 8.77 3.25
N VAL A 78 10.27 9.90 2.83
CA VAL A 78 11.11 9.96 1.63
C VAL A 78 12.57 9.77 1.99
N ARG A 79 13.39 9.32 1.04
CA ARG A 79 14.83 9.10 1.25
C ARG A 79 15.51 10.39 1.71
N GLY A 80 16.23 10.31 2.82
CA GLY A 80 16.91 11.46 3.45
C GLY A 80 16.01 12.34 4.31
N GLY A 81 14.70 12.12 4.33
CA GLY A 81 13.74 12.82 5.19
C GLY A 81 13.50 12.10 6.51
N MET A 82 12.75 12.74 7.40
CA MET A 82 12.32 12.13 8.66
C MET A 82 11.09 11.25 8.47
N LEU A 83 11.00 10.17 9.23
CA LEU A 83 9.79 9.38 9.33
C LEU A 83 8.67 10.23 9.94
N GLN A 84 7.52 10.27 9.26
CA GLN A 84 6.33 10.97 9.73
C GLN A 84 5.21 9.97 10.00
N ARG A 85 4.58 10.10 11.16
CA ARG A 85 3.33 9.40 11.49
C ARG A 85 2.18 10.39 11.37
N LEU A 86 1.22 10.05 10.52
CA LEU A 86 0.15 10.94 10.08
C LEU A 86 -1.21 10.32 10.40
N GLY A 87 -2.07 11.10 11.04
CA GLY A 87 -3.46 10.78 11.33
C GLY A 87 -4.43 11.60 10.47
N PRO A 88 -5.75 11.43 10.65
CA PRO A 88 -6.78 12.12 9.89
C PRO A 88 -6.59 13.64 9.87
N GLY A 89 -6.72 14.24 8.68
CA GLY A 89 -6.54 15.67 8.46
C GLY A 89 -5.09 16.11 8.26
N GLN A 90 -4.12 15.22 8.37
CA GLN A 90 -2.71 15.55 8.15
C GLN A 90 -2.28 15.25 6.71
N VAL A 91 -1.25 15.97 6.27
CA VAL A 91 -0.76 15.98 4.89
C VAL A 91 0.69 15.53 4.83
N PHE A 92 1.01 14.75 3.80
CA PHE A 92 2.37 14.43 3.39
C PHE A 92 2.58 14.83 1.93
N TYR A 93 3.75 15.37 1.60
CA TYR A 93 4.09 15.78 0.25
C TYR A 93 5.33 15.07 -0.26
N GLU A 94 5.31 14.70 -1.55
CA GLU A 94 6.43 14.16 -2.29
C GLU A 94 6.63 14.95 -3.59
N SER A 95 7.88 15.25 -3.90
CA SER A 95 8.28 15.81 -5.20
C SER A 95 8.51 14.70 -6.23
N PRO A 96 8.60 15.05 -7.55
CA PRO A 96 8.86 14.05 -8.59
C PRO A 96 10.16 13.26 -8.43
N GLU A 97 11.16 13.81 -7.76
CA GLU A 97 12.48 13.18 -7.55
C GLU A 97 12.54 12.33 -6.28
N ASP A 98 11.56 12.46 -5.40
CA ASP A 98 11.56 11.76 -4.12
C ASP A 98 11.41 10.24 -4.30
N VAL A 99 12.15 9.50 -3.48
CA VAL A 99 11.97 8.05 -3.32
C VAL A 99 11.25 7.81 -2.01
N HIS A 100 10.06 7.24 -2.08
CA HIS A 100 9.25 6.87 -0.94
C HIS A 100 9.81 5.58 -0.33
N THR A 101 10.50 5.71 0.80
CA THR A 101 11.20 4.59 1.44
C THR A 101 10.36 3.90 2.51
N VAL A 102 9.41 4.62 3.12
CA VAL A 102 8.43 4.06 4.05
C VAL A 102 7.04 4.55 3.67
N SER A 103 6.15 3.61 3.37
CA SER A 103 4.72 3.83 3.17
C SER A 103 3.98 2.63 3.75
N ARG A 104 3.35 2.82 4.90
CA ARG A 104 2.72 1.70 5.60
C ARG A 104 1.60 2.15 6.53
N ASN A 105 0.70 1.21 6.83
CA ASN A 105 -0.24 1.36 7.93
C ASN A 105 0.54 1.34 9.27
N ALA A 106 0.35 2.35 10.11
CA ALA A 106 0.99 2.40 11.43
C ALA A 106 0.41 1.38 12.42
N SER A 107 -0.76 0.81 12.10
CA SER A 107 -1.47 -0.16 12.95
C SER A 107 -1.46 -1.56 12.34
N LYS A 108 -1.27 -2.57 13.18
CA LYS A 108 -1.43 -3.99 12.81
C LYS A 108 -2.85 -4.52 13.02
N THR A 109 -3.75 -3.71 13.61
CA THR A 109 -5.09 -4.14 14.00
C THR A 109 -6.20 -3.29 13.39
N LYS A 110 -5.90 -2.08 12.91
CA LYS A 110 -6.88 -1.14 12.32
C LYS A 110 -6.49 -0.80 10.89
N ALA A 111 -7.47 -0.67 10.00
CA ALA A 111 -7.27 -0.18 8.64
C ALA A 111 -6.92 1.32 8.64
N ALA A 112 -6.31 1.78 7.55
CA ALA A 112 -6.10 3.20 7.29
C ALA A 112 -6.58 3.54 5.87
N LYS A 113 -7.00 4.79 5.65
CA LYS A 113 -7.47 5.30 4.37
C LYS A 113 -6.96 6.71 4.15
N PHE A 114 -6.50 6.98 2.94
CA PHE A 114 -6.04 8.30 2.54
C PHE A 114 -6.34 8.58 1.07
N VAL A 115 -6.35 9.86 0.72
CA VAL A 115 -6.45 10.36 -0.65
C VAL A 115 -5.08 10.80 -1.09
N VAL A 116 -4.76 10.60 -2.36
CA VAL A 116 -3.57 11.16 -2.98
C VAL A 116 -3.97 11.96 -4.20
N PHE A 117 -3.48 13.20 -4.26
CA PHE A 117 -3.58 14.09 -5.42
C PHE A 117 -2.24 14.10 -6.14
N PHE A 118 -2.26 13.73 -7.42
CA PHE A 118 -1.08 13.76 -8.27
C PHE A 118 -1.17 14.85 -9.33
N ILE A 119 -0.04 15.49 -9.60
CA ILE A 119 0.24 16.15 -10.88
C ILE A 119 1.38 15.38 -11.52
N LYS A 120 1.08 14.69 -12.61
CA LYS A 120 2.00 13.76 -13.26
C LYS A 120 1.95 13.86 -14.79
N ASN A 121 2.87 13.19 -15.47
CA ASN A 121 2.77 13.04 -16.91
C ASN A 121 1.54 12.20 -17.27
N GLU A 122 0.87 12.56 -18.37
CA GLU A 122 -0.25 11.80 -18.89
C GLU A 122 0.14 10.33 -19.08
N LYS A 123 -0.76 9.43 -18.69
CA LYS A 123 -0.60 7.96 -18.81
C LYS A 123 0.62 7.37 -18.07
N ALA A 124 1.38 8.16 -17.33
CA ALA A 124 2.44 7.62 -16.47
C ALA A 124 1.84 6.74 -15.37
N PRO A 125 2.51 5.66 -14.95
CA PRO A 125 2.04 4.85 -13.84
C PRO A 125 1.99 5.68 -12.54
N ILE A 126 1.09 5.31 -11.63
CA ILE A 126 0.97 5.97 -10.32
C ILE A 126 2.25 5.82 -9.50
N LEU A 127 2.90 4.67 -9.59
CA LEU A 127 4.18 4.42 -8.93
C LEU A 127 5.10 3.54 -9.79
N THR A 128 6.40 3.69 -9.54
CA THR A 128 7.46 2.87 -10.13
C THR A 128 8.31 2.29 -8.99
N PRO A 129 8.43 0.96 -8.86
CA PRO A 129 9.30 0.34 -7.86
C PRO A 129 10.76 0.79 -8.02
N VAL A 130 11.46 0.94 -6.90
CA VAL A 130 12.89 1.24 -6.84
C VAL A 130 13.62 0.08 -6.17
N HIS A 131 14.63 -0.46 -6.82
CA HIS A 131 15.45 -1.57 -6.33
C HIS A 131 16.77 -1.09 -5.77
#